data_2ba5d0fe90af0ac812cf297a769df3f2
#
_entry.id   2ba5d0fe90af0ac812cf297a769df3f2
#
_cell.length_a   1.000
_cell.length_b   1.000
_cell.length_c   1.000
_cell.angle_alpha   90.00
_cell.angle_beta   90.00
_cell.angle_gamma   90.00
#
_symmetry.space_group_name_H-M   'P 1'
#
loop_
_entity.id
_entity.type
_entity.pdbx_description
1 polymer ?
#
loop_
_entity_poly.entity_id
_entity_poly.type
_entity_poly.pdbx_seq_one_letter_code
_entity_poly.pdbx_strand_id
1 'polypeptide(L)'
;MKKTTTKIRVRYAETDQMGFVHHGNYAQFFEMGRLDWITKIGISYKNMESKGILLPVVFLETNYLKPAYYDDELIIETFLLEKPTSKIKFGYNIYNDNKDIITKGITHLAFMNKQSGKPQRCPKYILDKI
;
A
#
# COMPACT_ATOMS: atom_id res chain seq x y z
N MET A 1 -8.29 8.80 -11.14
CA MET A 1 -8.27 7.58 -10.33
C MET A 1 -8.42 7.93 -8.86
N LYS A 2 -8.99 7.03 -8.09
CA LYS A 2 -9.36 7.31 -6.70
C LYS A 2 -8.14 7.41 -5.78
N LYS A 3 -8.13 8.43 -4.93
CA LYS A 3 -7.17 8.58 -3.84
C LYS A 3 -7.88 8.27 -2.53
N THR A 4 -7.25 7.48 -1.66
CA THR A 4 -7.81 7.13 -0.34
C THR A 4 -6.86 7.55 0.76
N THR A 5 -7.40 7.68 1.97
CA THR A 5 -6.60 7.93 3.17
C THR A 5 -6.91 6.88 4.22
N THR A 6 -5.87 6.45 4.93
CA THR A 6 -5.97 5.43 5.99
C THR A 6 -5.26 5.96 7.21
N LYS A 7 -5.94 5.98 8.35
CA LYS A 7 -5.33 6.39 9.62
C LYS A 7 -4.73 5.19 10.31
N ILE A 8 -3.53 5.35 10.82
CA ILE A 8 -2.89 4.37 11.69
C ILE A 8 -2.28 5.07 12.90
N ARG A 9 -2.07 4.32 13.96
CA ARG A 9 -1.35 4.78 15.14
C ARG A 9 -0.10 3.94 15.29
N VAL A 10 1.05 4.59 15.46
CA VAL A 10 2.33 3.91 15.62
C VAL A 10 2.33 3.12 16.93
N ARG A 11 2.61 1.83 16.84
CA ARG A 11 2.69 0.94 18.00
C ARG A 11 4.14 0.92 18.54
N TYR A 12 4.28 0.66 19.82
CA TYR A 12 5.58 0.59 20.48
C TYR A 12 6.50 -0.43 19.78
N ALA A 13 5.94 -1.58 19.39
CA ALA A 13 6.70 -2.63 18.71
C ALA A 13 7.25 -2.21 17.33
N GLU A 14 6.77 -1.11 16.76
CA GLU A 14 7.22 -0.61 15.47
C GLU A 14 8.40 0.35 15.59
N THR A 15 8.77 0.73 16.81
CA THR A 15 9.89 1.66 17.05
C THR A 15 11.19 0.91 17.34
N ASP A 16 12.31 1.58 17.10
CA ASP A 16 13.65 1.04 17.35
C ASP A 16 14.32 1.72 18.55
N GLN A 17 15.59 1.39 18.81
CA GLN A 17 16.34 1.96 19.93
C GLN A 17 16.53 3.47 19.81
N MET A 18 16.45 4.03 18.61
CA MET A 18 16.55 5.49 18.39
C MET A 18 15.24 6.22 18.73
N GLY A 19 14.18 5.49 19.03
CA GLY A 19 12.90 6.06 19.44
C GLY A 19 11.94 6.37 18.31
N PHE A 20 12.30 6.06 17.05
CA PHE A 20 11.38 6.26 15.94
C PHE A 20 11.04 4.94 15.24
N VAL A 21 10.02 5.01 14.37
CA VAL A 21 9.59 3.86 13.58
C VAL A 21 10.77 3.29 12.81
N HIS A 22 11.01 1.98 12.98
CA HIS A 22 12.04 1.26 12.24
C HIS A 22 11.71 1.32 10.73
N HIS A 23 12.72 1.60 9.92
CA HIS A 23 12.53 1.81 8.48
C HIS A 23 11.82 0.64 7.78
N GLY A 24 12.04 -0.58 8.24
CA GLY A 24 11.41 -1.78 7.65
C GLY A 24 9.90 -1.86 7.85
N ASN A 25 9.34 -1.08 8.77
CA ASN A 25 7.90 -1.12 9.05
C ASN A 25 7.07 -0.33 8.03
N TYR A 26 7.69 0.56 7.25
CA TYR A 26 6.94 1.37 6.29
C TYR A 26 6.34 0.54 5.16
N ALA A 27 6.97 -0.56 4.78
CA ALA A 27 6.39 -1.48 3.81
C ALA A 27 5.03 -2.03 4.28
N GLN A 28 4.88 -2.28 5.58
CA GLN A 28 3.60 -2.70 6.18
C GLN A 28 2.57 -1.58 6.15
N PHE A 29 2.98 -0.34 6.38
CA PHE A 29 2.09 0.81 6.30
C PHE A 29 1.55 0.99 4.87
N PHE A 30 2.40 0.83 3.87
CA PHE A 30 1.98 0.85 2.47
C PHE A 30 0.99 -0.28 2.17
N GLU A 31 1.23 -1.47 2.70
CA GLU A 31 0.31 -2.60 2.55
C GLU A 31 -1.06 -2.26 3.14
N MET A 32 -1.09 -1.69 4.34
CA MET A 32 -2.34 -1.27 4.97
C MET A 32 -3.08 -0.26 4.10
N GLY A 33 -2.36 0.70 3.53
CA GLY A 33 -2.94 1.72 2.65
C GLY A 33 -3.54 1.13 1.38
N ARG A 34 -2.80 0.23 0.71
CA ARG A 34 -3.32 -0.34 -0.54
C ARG A 34 -4.44 -1.35 -0.33
N LEU A 35 -4.42 -2.12 0.75
CA LEU A 35 -5.54 -3.02 1.07
C LEU A 35 -6.81 -2.22 1.35
N ASP A 36 -6.70 -1.13 2.08
CA ASP A 36 -7.81 -0.21 2.32
C ASP A 36 -8.31 0.42 1.02
N TRP A 37 -7.38 0.81 0.14
CA TRP A 37 -7.73 1.36 -1.18
C TRP A 37 -8.55 0.35 -2.00
N ILE A 38 -8.10 -0.90 -2.04
CA ILE A 38 -8.80 -1.98 -2.76
C ILE A 38 -10.20 -2.18 -2.20
N THR A 39 -10.34 -2.19 -0.88
CA THR A 39 -11.65 -2.29 -0.22
C THR A 39 -12.55 -1.11 -0.59
N LYS A 40 -12.01 0.10 -0.57
CA LYS A 40 -12.78 1.33 -0.82
C LYS A 40 -13.24 1.47 -2.26
N ILE A 41 -12.57 0.84 -3.22
CA ILE A 41 -13.08 0.80 -4.60
C ILE A 41 -14.11 -0.31 -4.81
N GLY A 42 -14.44 -1.08 -3.78
CA GLY A 42 -15.48 -2.08 -3.81
C GLY A 42 -15.03 -3.49 -4.16
N ILE A 43 -13.76 -3.80 -3.95
CA ILE A 43 -13.20 -5.14 -4.20
C ILE A 43 -12.84 -5.79 -2.87
N SER A 44 -13.28 -7.03 -2.68
CA SER A 44 -12.83 -7.86 -1.56
C SER A 44 -11.50 -8.52 -1.93
N TYR A 45 -10.44 -8.19 -1.20
CA TYR A 45 -9.13 -8.81 -1.41
C TYR A 45 -9.21 -10.32 -1.20
N LYS A 46 -9.96 -10.75 -0.20
CA LYS A 46 -10.19 -12.18 0.08
C LYS A 46 -10.86 -12.88 -1.11
N ASN A 47 -11.87 -12.25 -1.71
CA ASN A 47 -12.53 -12.78 -2.90
C ASN A 47 -11.59 -12.85 -4.09
N MET A 48 -10.77 -11.82 -4.27
CA MET A 48 -9.78 -11.78 -5.34
C MET A 48 -8.82 -12.98 -5.22
N GLU A 49 -8.31 -13.24 -4.01
CA GLU A 49 -7.45 -14.38 -3.75
C GLU A 49 -8.18 -15.70 -3.98
N SER A 50 -9.44 -15.79 -3.56
CA SER A 50 -10.24 -17.02 -3.76
C SER A 50 -10.52 -17.28 -5.24
N LYS A 51 -10.52 -16.25 -6.07
CA LYS A 51 -10.63 -16.37 -7.54
C LYS A 51 -9.30 -16.67 -8.21
N GLY A 52 -8.25 -16.89 -7.42
CA GLY A 52 -6.94 -17.29 -7.92
C GLY A 52 -6.04 -16.15 -8.40
N ILE A 53 -6.28 -14.93 -7.95
CA ILE A 53 -5.44 -13.77 -8.29
C ILE A 53 -4.55 -13.44 -7.10
N LEU A 54 -3.24 -13.44 -7.32
CA LEU A 54 -2.24 -13.02 -6.33
C LEU A 54 -1.60 -11.72 -6.79
N LEU A 55 -1.16 -10.92 -5.81
CA LEU A 55 -0.49 -9.63 -6.05
C LEU A 55 0.85 -9.56 -5.30
N PRO A 56 1.88 -10.30 -5.76
CA PRO A 56 3.20 -10.17 -5.15
C PRO A 56 3.79 -8.79 -5.44
N VAL A 57 4.50 -8.24 -4.45
CA VAL A 57 5.27 -7.01 -4.61
C VAL A 57 6.52 -7.32 -5.42
N VAL A 58 6.73 -6.62 -6.52
CA VAL A 58 7.90 -6.80 -7.39
C VAL A 58 8.80 -5.58 -7.40
N PHE A 59 8.37 -4.46 -6.81
CA PHE A 59 9.17 -3.26 -6.67
C PHE A 59 8.71 -2.48 -5.45
N LEU A 60 9.64 -1.99 -4.66
CA LEU A 60 9.39 -1.14 -3.50
C LEU A 60 10.43 -0.04 -3.45
N GLU A 61 9.97 1.20 -3.37
CA GLU A 61 10.82 2.36 -3.16
C GLU A 61 10.27 3.15 -1.99
N THR A 62 11.15 3.59 -1.10
CA THR A 62 10.76 4.39 0.06
C THR A 62 11.73 5.53 0.25
N ASN A 63 11.21 6.73 0.46
CA ASN A 63 11.98 7.92 0.80
C ASN A 63 11.57 8.38 2.19
N TYR A 64 12.53 8.38 3.12
CA TYR A 64 12.33 8.76 4.52
C TYR A 64 12.69 10.23 4.69
N LEU A 65 11.69 11.08 4.95
CA LEU A 65 11.87 12.52 5.04
C LEU A 65 11.97 13.01 6.46
N LYS A 66 11.11 12.47 7.34
CA LYS A 66 11.08 12.81 8.78
C LYS A 66 10.73 11.56 9.57
N PRO A 67 11.21 11.43 10.82
CA PRO A 67 10.87 10.28 11.65
C PRO A 67 9.44 10.35 12.17
N ALA A 68 8.86 9.19 12.43
CA ALA A 68 7.63 9.04 13.18
C ALA A 68 7.96 8.36 14.53
N TYR A 69 7.15 8.64 15.55
CA TYR A 69 7.40 8.22 16.92
C TYR A 69 6.26 7.36 17.45
N TYR A 70 6.53 6.66 18.53
CA TYR A 70 5.52 5.88 19.23
C TYR A 70 4.29 6.74 19.50
N ASP A 71 3.12 6.16 19.28
CA ASP A 71 1.80 6.76 19.51
C ASP A 71 1.43 7.90 18.58
N ASP A 72 2.26 8.23 17.60
CA ASP A 72 1.88 9.19 16.55
C ASP A 72 0.71 8.64 15.74
N GLU A 73 -0.23 9.52 15.40
CA GLU A 73 -1.25 9.22 14.40
C GLU A 73 -0.70 9.61 13.03
N LEU A 74 -0.71 8.64 12.12
CA LEU A 74 -0.24 8.86 10.74
C LEU A 74 -1.41 8.70 9.78
N ILE A 75 -1.36 9.47 8.69
CA ILE A 75 -2.31 9.35 7.58
C ILE A 75 -1.54 8.81 6.37
N ILE A 76 -1.98 7.66 5.87
CA ILE A 76 -1.43 7.07 4.65
C ILE A 76 -2.35 7.44 3.50
N GLU A 77 -1.86 8.26 2.59
CA GLU A 77 -2.56 8.59 1.35
C GLU A 77 -2.10 7.60 0.28
N THR A 78 -3.04 6.93 -0.37
CA THR A 78 -2.76 5.89 -1.37
C THR A 78 -3.46 6.26 -2.68
N PHE A 79 -2.74 6.13 -3.80
CA PHE A 79 -3.27 6.45 -5.13
C PHE A 79 -2.57 5.61 -6.19
N LEU A 80 -3.25 5.41 -7.32
CA LEU A 80 -2.63 4.74 -8.46
C LEU A 80 -1.73 5.72 -9.23
N LEU A 81 -0.60 5.22 -9.71
CA LEU A 81 0.31 6.00 -10.57
C LEU A 81 -0.15 5.97 -12.02
N GLU A 82 -0.82 4.89 -12.44
CA GLU A 82 -1.30 4.72 -13.80
C GLU A 82 -2.41 3.66 -13.83
N LYS A 83 -3.09 3.54 -14.94
CA LYS A 83 -4.09 2.49 -15.13
C LYS A 83 -3.41 1.12 -15.12
N PRO A 84 -3.90 0.14 -14.33
CA PRO A 84 -3.27 -1.17 -14.27
C PRO A 84 -3.29 -1.90 -15.61
N THR A 85 -2.21 -2.64 -15.86
CA THR A 85 -2.09 -3.55 -17.00
C THR A 85 -1.71 -4.94 -16.48
N SER A 86 -0.44 -5.34 -16.64
CA SER A 86 0.09 -6.54 -16.00
C SER A 86 0.54 -6.29 -14.57
N LYS A 87 0.62 -5.02 -14.18
CA LYS A 87 0.98 -4.58 -12.83
C LYS A 87 0.02 -3.52 -12.35
N ILE A 88 -0.13 -3.42 -11.04
CA ILE A 88 -0.78 -2.30 -10.39
C ILE A 88 0.28 -1.54 -9.60
N LYS A 89 0.35 -0.24 -9.83
CA LYS A 89 1.39 0.61 -9.27
C LYS A 89 0.77 1.67 -8.38
N PHE A 90 1.15 1.64 -7.10
CA PHE A 90 0.64 2.57 -6.10
C PHE A 90 1.70 3.57 -5.71
N GLY A 91 1.26 4.81 -5.48
CA GLY A 91 2.03 5.81 -4.78
C GLY A 91 1.45 6.03 -3.38
N TYR A 92 2.32 6.40 -2.44
CA TYR A 92 1.94 6.65 -1.06
C TYR A 92 2.59 7.93 -0.56
N ASN A 93 1.82 8.72 0.18
CA ASN A 93 2.35 9.80 1.00
C ASN A 93 1.89 9.55 2.42
N ILE A 94 2.81 9.58 3.37
CA ILE A 94 2.48 9.44 4.79
C ILE A 94 2.67 10.78 5.47
N TYR A 95 1.64 11.22 6.19
CA TYR A 95 1.61 12.50 6.90
C TYR A 95 1.55 12.25 8.41
N ASN A 96 2.20 13.14 9.18
CA ASN A 96 2.07 13.17 10.64
C ASN A 96 0.92 14.09 11.07
N ASP A 97 0.73 14.28 12.38
CA ASP A 97 -0.32 15.13 12.94
C ASP A 97 -0.19 16.59 12.52
N ASN A 98 1.02 17.04 12.24
CA ASN A 98 1.29 18.41 11.79
C ASN A 98 1.06 18.58 10.30
N LYS A 99 0.57 17.53 9.62
CA LYS A 99 0.35 17.50 8.16
C LYS A 99 1.64 17.61 7.35
N ASP A 100 2.78 17.29 7.95
CA ASP A 100 4.03 17.17 7.22
C ASP A 100 4.09 15.82 6.52
N ILE A 101 4.58 15.78 5.29
CA ILE A 101 4.90 14.52 4.61
C ILE A 101 6.17 13.98 5.25
N ILE A 102 6.06 12.82 5.89
CA ILE A 102 7.19 12.19 6.56
C ILE A 102 7.84 11.08 5.74
N THR A 103 7.08 10.48 4.82
CA THR A 103 7.55 9.37 3.99
C THR A 103 6.80 9.35 2.68
N LYS A 104 7.51 9.05 1.59
CA LYS A 104 6.91 8.79 0.28
C LYS A 104 7.30 7.39 -0.16
N GLY A 105 6.39 6.71 -0.82
CA GLY A 105 6.65 5.37 -1.30
C GLY A 105 5.99 5.05 -2.62
N ILE A 106 6.55 4.03 -3.27
CA ILE A 106 6.01 3.46 -4.50
C ILE A 106 6.09 1.94 -4.37
N THR A 107 5.03 1.25 -4.76
CA THR A 107 5.04 -0.20 -4.92
C THR A 107 4.52 -0.58 -6.29
N HIS A 108 5.15 -1.59 -6.89
CA HIS A 108 4.60 -2.28 -8.06
C HIS A 108 4.25 -3.70 -7.63
N LEU A 109 3.02 -4.12 -7.92
CA LEU A 109 2.58 -5.49 -7.68
C LEU A 109 2.19 -6.10 -9.03
N ALA A 110 2.60 -7.35 -9.24
CA ALA A 110 2.25 -8.05 -10.46
C ALA A 110 0.96 -8.84 -10.25
N PHE A 111 0.10 -8.90 -11.27
CA PHE A 111 -1.02 -9.83 -11.25
C PHE A 111 -0.51 -11.21 -11.61
N MET A 112 -0.76 -12.18 -10.75
CA MET A 112 -0.31 -13.55 -10.94
C MET A 112 -1.48 -14.52 -10.78
N ASN A 113 -1.55 -15.50 -11.70
CA ASN A 113 -2.50 -16.60 -11.57
C ASN A 113 -1.96 -17.61 -10.55
N LYS A 114 -2.74 -17.87 -9.51
CA LYS A 114 -2.33 -18.76 -8.41
C LYS A 114 -2.05 -20.18 -8.89
N GLN A 115 -2.87 -20.69 -9.80
CA GLN A 115 -2.76 -22.08 -10.26
C GLN A 115 -1.57 -22.30 -11.16
N SER A 116 -1.37 -21.41 -12.14
CA SER A 116 -0.28 -21.54 -13.12
C SER A 116 1.03 -20.96 -12.63
N GLY A 117 0.99 -20.05 -11.64
CA GLY A 117 2.15 -19.28 -11.20
C GLY A 117 2.65 -18.28 -12.23
N LYS A 118 1.85 -17.99 -13.27
CA LYS A 118 2.24 -17.12 -14.37
C LYS A 118 1.65 -15.73 -14.23
N PRO A 119 2.34 -14.70 -14.72
CA PRO A 119 1.77 -13.35 -14.80
C PRO A 119 0.52 -13.33 -15.68
N GLN A 120 -0.38 -12.42 -15.37
CA GLN A 120 -1.55 -12.14 -16.18
C GLN A 120 -1.86 -10.64 -16.17
N ARG A 121 -2.80 -10.22 -17.00
CA ARG A 121 -3.26 -8.84 -16.98
C ARG A 121 -4.28 -8.63 -15.87
N CYS A 122 -4.43 -7.37 -15.45
CA CYS A 122 -5.45 -7.00 -14.47
C CYS A 122 -6.82 -7.50 -14.93
N PRO A 123 -7.54 -8.24 -14.08
CA PRO A 123 -8.88 -8.72 -14.44
C PRO A 123 -9.85 -7.57 -14.72
N LYS A 124 -10.77 -7.82 -15.66
CA LYS A 124 -11.75 -6.80 -16.06
C LYS A 124 -12.59 -6.31 -14.89
N TYR A 125 -12.97 -7.20 -13.96
CA TYR A 125 -13.81 -6.79 -12.83
C TYR A 125 -13.10 -5.82 -11.90
N ILE A 126 -11.76 -5.83 -11.88
CA ILE A 126 -10.96 -4.85 -11.14
C ILE A 126 -10.89 -3.54 -11.92
N LEU A 127 -10.59 -3.63 -13.22
CA LEU A 127 -10.53 -2.45 -14.09
C LEU A 127 -11.84 -1.67 -14.08
N ASP A 128 -12.96 -2.35 -14.02
CA ASP A 128 -14.30 -1.73 -14.03
C ASP A 128 -14.55 -0.89 -12.76
N LYS A 129 -13.79 -1.12 -11.70
CA LYS A 129 -13.92 -0.39 -10.42
C LYS A 129 -12.98 0.81 -10.31
N ILE A 130 -12.06 0.95 -11.24
CA ILE A 130 -11.04 2.01 -11.20
C ILE A 130 -11.44 3.24 -12.00
#